data_1453d4260f82496ab21281813091609a
#
_entry.id   1453d4260f82496ab21281813091609a
#
_cell.length_a   1.000
_cell.length_b   1.000
_cell.length_c   1.000
_cell.angle_alpha   90.00
_cell.angle_beta   90.00
_cell.angle_gamma   90.00
#
_symmetry.space_group_name_H-M   'P 1'
#
loop_
_entity.id
_entity.type
_entity.pdbx_description
1 polymer ?
#
loop_
_entity_poly.entity_id
_entity_poly.type
_entity_poly.pdbx_seq_one_letter_code
_entity_poly.pdbx_strand_id
1 'polypeptide(L)'
;MADLVIRGGTVFDGTGAPGRRADVAVSGGVIEEIGLQLRGPVELDASGCAVAPGFIDIHTHYDAQVFWDPALRPSSYHGVTTVVAGNCGFSIAPCRPEHHDVIVRTLENVEGMDAATLSAGIAWEFETFPEYLEAVGRRGTMEIGRAHV
;
A
#
# COMPACT_ATOMS: atom_id res chain seq x y z
N MET A 1 23.14 -8.98 11.22
CA MET A 1 23.57 -7.56 11.46
C MET A 1 22.53 -6.69 10.78
N ALA A 2 21.93 -5.75 11.49
CA ALA A 2 20.87 -4.92 10.94
C ALA A 2 21.35 -4.11 9.72
N ASP A 3 20.49 -4.01 8.70
CA ASP A 3 20.74 -3.19 7.51
C ASP A 3 20.40 -1.73 7.76
N LEU A 4 19.36 -1.51 8.59
CA LEU A 4 18.85 -0.21 8.98
C LEU A 4 18.52 -0.22 10.47
N VAL A 5 18.78 0.90 11.16
CA VAL A 5 18.31 1.16 12.52
C VAL A 5 17.56 2.49 12.58
N ILE A 6 16.31 2.45 13.02
CA ILE A 6 15.50 3.64 13.31
C ILE A 6 15.73 3.99 14.78
N ARG A 7 16.22 5.20 15.06
CA ARG A 7 16.75 5.54 16.40
C ARG A 7 15.97 6.62 17.12
N GLY A 8 15.86 6.46 18.44
CA GLY A 8 15.45 7.51 19.35
C GLY A 8 13.98 7.91 19.28
N GLY A 9 13.16 7.16 18.58
CA GLY A 9 11.73 7.40 18.46
C GLY A 9 10.91 6.91 19.65
N THR A 10 9.63 7.27 19.70
CA THR A 10 8.65 6.62 20.57
C THR A 10 7.98 5.50 19.79
N VAL A 11 8.30 4.27 20.13
CA VAL A 11 7.82 3.07 19.43
C VAL A 11 6.46 2.66 19.95
N PHE A 12 5.52 2.49 19.03
CA PHE A 12 4.20 1.89 19.23
C PHE A 12 4.17 0.58 18.44
N ASP A 13 4.15 -0.55 19.11
CA ASP A 13 4.33 -1.87 18.48
C ASP A 13 3.02 -2.53 17.99
N GLY A 14 1.90 -1.83 18.09
CA GLY A 14 0.59 -2.34 17.64
C GLY A 14 -0.11 -3.27 18.63
N THR A 15 0.49 -3.58 19.78
CA THR A 15 -0.12 -4.47 20.79
C THR A 15 -1.16 -3.77 21.68
N GLY A 16 -1.29 -2.45 21.57
CA GLY A 16 -2.10 -1.62 22.48
C GLY A 16 -1.35 -1.18 23.74
N ALA A 17 -0.10 -1.58 23.90
CA ALA A 17 0.75 -1.10 24.99
C ALA A 17 1.13 0.39 24.81
N PRO A 18 1.39 1.14 25.88
CA PRO A 18 1.89 2.51 25.79
C PRO A 18 3.19 2.59 24.97
N GLY A 19 3.32 3.64 24.16
CA GLY A 19 4.54 3.92 23.42
C GLY A 19 5.75 4.06 24.35
N ARG A 20 6.91 3.53 23.94
CA ARG A 20 8.16 3.60 24.70
C ARG A 20 9.31 4.08 23.83
N ARG A 21 10.26 4.80 24.42
CA ARG A 21 11.50 5.15 23.70
C ARG A 21 12.29 3.88 23.41
N ALA A 22 12.58 3.67 22.15
CA ALA A 22 13.39 2.56 21.68
C ALA A 22 13.96 2.84 20.29
N ASP A 23 14.91 2.00 19.89
CA ASP A 23 15.40 1.89 18.52
C ASP A 23 14.80 0.64 17.89
N VAL A 24 14.65 0.63 16.55
CA VAL A 24 14.16 -0.53 15.80
C VAL A 24 15.22 -0.93 14.80
N ALA A 25 15.72 -2.15 14.91
CA ALA A 25 16.67 -2.74 13.97
C ALA A 25 15.95 -3.60 12.93
N VAL A 26 16.27 -3.39 11.66
CA VAL A 26 15.71 -4.10 10.51
C VAL A 26 16.81 -4.80 9.75
N SER A 27 16.58 -6.05 9.35
CA SER A 27 17.47 -6.85 8.52
C SER A 27 16.66 -7.62 7.47
N GLY A 28 17.03 -7.50 6.20
CA GLY A 28 16.32 -8.17 5.11
C GLY A 28 14.82 -7.82 5.03
N GLY A 29 14.43 -6.60 5.41
CA GLY A 29 13.04 -6.17 5.44
C GLY A 29 12.23 -6.65 6.67
N VAL A 30 12.86 -7.30 7.65
CA VAL A 30 12.21 -7.82 8.85
C VAL A 30 12.74 -7.08 10.10
N ILE A 31 11.84 -6.73 11.02
CA ILE A 31 12.23 -6.21 12.34
C ILE A 31 12.93 -7.34 13.11
N GLU A 32 14.21 -7.15 13.39
CA GLU A 32 15.06 -8.13 14.07
C GLU A 32 15.08 -7.89 15.60
N GLU A 33 15.08 -6.60 15.99
CA GLU A 33 15.16 -6.21 17.41
C GLU A 33 14.49 -4.85 17.65
N ILE A 34 13.84 -4.70 18.80
CA ILE A 34 13.39 -3.42 19.36
C ILE A 34 14.05 -3.25 20.72
N GLY A 35 14.99 -2.32 20.85
CA GLY A 35 15.82 -2.16 22.03
C GLY A 35 16.33 -0.75 22.23
N LEU A 36 17.40 -0.60 22.98
CA LEU A 36 18.07 0.68 23.21
C LEU A 36 19.51 0.61 22.70
N GLN A 37 20.02 1.73 22.17
CA GLN A 37 21.40 1.86 21.71
C GLN A 37 21.80 0.89 20.60
N LEU A 38 20.81 0.49 19.76
CA LEU A 38 21.07 -0.34 18.60
C LEU A 38 21.92 0.42 17.57
N ARG A 39 22.69 -0.31 16.76
CA ARG A 39 23.60 0.23 15.74
C ARG A 39 23.49 -0.55 14.46
N GLY A 40 23.62 0.16 13.34
CA GLY A 40 23.63 -0.41 12.00
C GLY A 40 24.39 0.48 11.01
N PRO A 41 24.66 -0.02 9.79
CA PRO A 41 25.36 0.74 8.77
C PRO A 41 24.54 1.93 8.25
N VAL A 42 23.20 1.84 8.32
CA VAL A 42 22.29 2.95 8.00
C VAL A 42 21.50 3.25 9.27
N GLU A 43 21.53 4.51 9.70
CA GLU A 43 20.78 4.97 10.88
C GLU A 43 19.81 6.09 10.45
N LEU A 44 18.54 5.96 10.82
CA LEU A 44 17.51 6.97 10.64
C LEU A 44 17.15 7.58 11.99
N ASP A 45 17.40 8.87 12.17
CA ASP A 45 17.01 9.59 13.38
C ASP A 45 15.50 9.83 13.42
N ALA A 46 14.84 9.23 14.40
CA ALA A 46 13.41 9.40 14.68
C ALA A 46 13.17 10.14 16.00
N SER A 47 14.15 10.92 16.49
CA SER A 47 14.03 11.70 17.72
C SER A 47 12.84 12.66 17.64
N GLY A 48 11.94 12.56 18.62
CA GLY A 48 10.70 13.35 18.63
C GLY A 48 9.56 12.80 17.75
N CYS A 49 9.80 11.72 17.02
CA CYS A 49 8.79 11.07 16.16
C CYS A 49 8.14 9.86 16.86
N ALA A 50 6.94 9.52 16.42
CA ALA A 50 6.33 8.22 16.64
C ALA A 50 6.87 7.24 15.60
N VAL A 51 7.25 6.03 16.05
CA VAL A 51 7.60 4.91 15.17
C VAL A 51 6.55 3.83 15.38
N ALA A 52 5.77 3.55 14.35
CA ALA A 52 4.63 2.64 14.41
C ALA A 52 4.57 1.80 13.13
N PRO A 53 3.84 0.66 13.14
CA PRO A 53 3.46 -0.02 11.90
C PRO A 53 2.76 0.95 10.95
N GLY A 54 2.96 0.76 9.65
CA GLY A 54 2.23 1.52 8.65
C GLY A 54 0.72 1.28 8.74
N PHE A 55 -0.07 2.26 8.30
CA PHE A 55 -1.52 2.13 8.30
C PHE A 55 -1.97 1.14 7.23
N ILE A 56 -3.06 0.43 7.53
CA ILE A 56 -3.76 -0.45 6.58
C ILE A 56 -5.06 0.26 6.20
N ASP A 57 -5.18 0.64 4.94
CA ASP A 57 -6.42 1.20 4.40
C ASP A 57 -7.26 0.06 3.80
N ILE A 58 -8.36 -0.25 4.45
CA ILE A 58 -9.21 -1.40 4.11
C ILE A 58 -10.27 -1.08 3.06
N HIS A 59 -10.34 0.15 2.54
CA HIS A 59 -11.34 0.54 1.55
C HIS A 59 -10.76 1.54 0.57
N THR A 60 -10.30 1.06 -0.56
CA THR A 60 -9.69 1.87 -1.62
C THR A 60 -10.16 1.41 -3.00
N HIS A 61 -10.00 2.32 -3.99
CA HIS A 61 -10.19 2.03 -5.42
C HIS A 61 -8.85 2.11 -6.18
N TYR A 62 -7.78 1.68 -5.53
CA TYR A 62 -6.44 1.62 -6.12
C TYR A 62 -6.27 0.47 -7.11
N ASP A 63 -7.23 -0.43 -7.21
CA ASP A 63 -7.30 -1.46 -8.25
C ASP A 63 -7.25 -0.87 -9.68
N ALA A 64 -7.85 0.31 -9.89
CA ALA A 64 -7.73 1.06 -11.13
C ALA A 64 -6.48 1.95 -11.14
N GLN A 65 -6.24 2.73 -10.07
CA GLN A 65 -5.19 3.73 -10.01
C GLN A 65 -3.78 3.14 -10.17
N VAL A 66 -3.54 1.91 -9.74
CA VAL A 66 -2.24 1.23 -9.84
C VAL A 66 -1.68 1.19 -11.27
N PHE A 67 -2.55 1.28 -12.29
CA PHE A 67 -2.14 1.27 -13.69
C PHE A 67 -1.48 2.56 -14.16
N TRP A 68 -1.73 3.70 -13.49
CA TRP A 68 -1.09 5.00 -13.82
C TRP A 68 -0.31 5.61 -12.66
N ASP A 69 -0.57 5.18 -11.42
CA ASP A 69 0.20 5.60 -10.24
C ASP A 69 0.53 4.40 -9.34
N PRO A 70 1.57 3.63 -9.68
CA PRO A 70 1.96 2.47 -8.88
C PRO A 70 2.48 2.82 -7.49
N ALA A 71 2.74 4.09 -7.20
CA ALA A 71 3.06 4.56 -5.84
C ALA A 71 1.83 4.71 -4.95
N LEU A 72 0.62 4.58 -5.50
CA LEU A 72 -0.67 4.67 -4.80
C LEU A 72 -0.77 5.94 -3.95
N ARG A 73 -0.42 7.08 -4.57
CA ARG A 73 -0.52 8.39 -3.92
C ARG A 73 -1.98 8.88 -3.87
N PRO A 74 -2.38 9.63 -2.87
CA PRO A 74 -1.56 10.19 -1.81
C PRO A 74 -1.38 9.28 -0.58
N SER A 75 -2.05 8.12 -0.49
CA SER A 75 -2.06 7.28 0.71
C SER A 75 -0.67 6.89 1.19
N SER A 76 0.25 6.55 0.27
CA SER A 76 1.64 6.23 0.61
C SER A 76 2.36 7.40 1.31
N TYR A 77 2.03 8.66 0.99
CA TYR A 77 2.60 9.83 1.64
C TYR A 77 2.04 10.09 3.05
N HIS A 78 0.94 9.45 3.40
CA HIS A 78 0.29 9.54 4.70
C HIS A 78 0.59 8.34 5.61
N GLY A 79 1.58 7.52 5.25
CA GLY A 79 2.03 6.39 6.06
C GLY A 79 1.18 5.13 5.89
N VAL A 80 0.34 5.07 4.85
CA VAL A 80 -0.34 3.82 4.46
C VAL A 80 0.67 2.92 3.77
N THR A 81 0.82 1.69 4.27
CA THR A 81 1.73 0.67 3.75
C THR A 81 1.00 -0.57 3.21
N THR A 82 -0.30 -0.65 3.42
CA THR A 82 -1.13 -1.74 2.93
C THR A 82 -2.49 -1.19 2.53
N VAL A 83 -2.99 -1.60 1.37
CA VAL A 83 -4.33 -1.24 0.91
C VAL A 83 -5.12 -2.48 0.55
N VAL A 84 -6.45 -2.42 0.75
CA VAL A 84 -7.39 -3.42 0.26
C VAL A 84 -8.28 -2.74 -0.77
N ALA A 85 -8.26 -3.24 -2.00
CA ALA A 85 -9.11 -2.76 -3.08
C ALA A 85 -10.26 -3.74 -3.33
N GLY A 86 -11.38 -3.22 -3.83
CA GLY A 86 -12.56 -4.02 -4.14
C GLY A 86 -13.43 -4.43 -2.93
N ASN A 87 -13.05 -4.05 -1.72
CA ASN A 87 -13.76 -4.42 -0.49
C ASN A 87 -15.20 -3.87 -0.42
N CYS A 88 -15.49 -2.76 -1.12
CA CYS A 88 -16.83 -2.17 -1.22
C CYS A 88 -17.77 -2.93 -2.18
N GLY A 89 -17.27 -3.93 -2.92
CA GLY A 89 -18.01 -4.65 -3.95
C GLY A 89 -17.87 -4.05 -5.35
N PHE A 90 -17.16 -2.95 -5.52
CA PHE A 90 -16.83 -2.36 -6.82
C PHE A 90 -15.34 -2.53 -7.13
N SER A 91 -15.05 -3.27 -8.20
CA SER A 91 -13.69 -3.57 -8.62
C SER A 91 -13.62 -3.64 -10.15
N ILE A 92 -12.42 -3.45 -10.71
CA ILE A 92 -12.21 -3.55 -12.15
C ILE A 92 -11.91 -4.99 -12.62
N ALA A 93 -11.67 -5.91 -11.69
CA ALA A 93 -11.34 -7.30 -12.01
C ALA A 93 -12.13 -8.29 -11.12
N PRO A 94 -12.59 -9.43 -11.67
CA PRO A 94 -12.49 -9.83 -13.08
C PRO A 94 -13.45 -9.06 -13.98
N CYS A 95 -13.08 -8.81 -15.23
CA CYS A 95 -13.92 -8.08 -16.17
C CYS A 95 -13.67 -8.53 -17.61
N ARG A 96 -14.74 -8.87 -18.34
CA ARG A 96 -14.67 -9.18 -19.76
C ARG A 96 -14.65 -7.89 -20.60
N PRO A 97 -14.04 -7.92 -21.80
CA PRO A 97 -13.94 -6.75 -22.67
C PRO A 97 -15.27 -6.04 -22.92
N GLU A 98 -16.36 -6.79 -23.14
CA GLU A 98 -17.69 -6.25 -23.40
C GLU A 98 -18.31 -5.48 -22.20
N HIS A 99 -17.69 -5.57 -21.01
CA HIS A 99 -18.17 -4.94 -19.78
C HIS A 99 -17.30 -3.77 -19.30
N HIS A 100 -16.20 -3.44 -20.00
CA HIS A 100 -15.31 -2.33 -19.60
C HIS A 100 -16.07 -1.02 -19.42
N ASP A 101 -16.94 -0.65 -20.38
CA ASP A 101 -17.73 0.58 -20.30
C ASP A 101 -18.70 0.60 -19.11
N VAL A 102 -19.26 -0.56 -18.75
CA VAL A 102 -20.17 -0.68 -17.58
C VAL A 102 -19.39 -0.43 -16.30
N ILE A 103 -18.21 -1.02 -16.16
CA ILE A 103 -17.35 -0.82 -14.99
C ILE A 103 -16.91 0.64 -14.87
N VAL A 104 -16.43 1.24 -15.96
CA VAL A 104 -16.01 2.65 -15.98
C VAL A 104 -17.16 3.57 -15.54
N ARG A 105 -18.36 3.39 -16.10
CA ARG A 105 -19.55 4.19 -15.71
C ARG A 105 -20.00 3.94 -14.29
N THR A 106 -19.84 2.71 -13.79
CA THR A 106 -20.16 2.38 -12.39
C THR A 106 -19.24 3.15 -11.45
N LEU A 107 -17.93 3.12 -11.69
CA LEU A 107 -16.96 3.86 -10.88
C LEU A 107 -17.14 5.38 -11.00
N GLU A 108 -17.51 5.89 -12.16
CA GLU A 108 -17.85 7.30 -12.33
C GLU A 108 -19.04 7.71 -11.45
N ASN A 109 -20.11 6.91 -11.45
CA ASN A 109 -21.34 7.26 -10.73
C ASN A 109 -21.24 7.03 -9.21
N VAL A 110 -20.52 5.98 -8.79
CA VAL A 110 -20.47 5.57 -7.37
C VAL A 110 -19.31 6.25 -6.65
N GLU A 111 -18.15 6.36 -7.30
CA GLU A 111 -16.90 6.84 -6.68
C GLU A 111 -16.50 8.24 -7.17
N GLY A 112 -17.24 8.81 -8.11
CA GLY A 112 -16.92 10.13 -8.68
C GLY A 112 -15.62 10.16 -9.49
N MET A 113 -15.16 9.01 -9.97
CA MET A 113 -13.96 8.90 -10.79
C MET A 113 -14.30 9.27 -12.24
N ASP A 114 -13.57 10.21 -12.82
CA ASP A 114 -13.81 10.65 -14.19
C ASP A 114 -13.65 9.50 -15.21
N ALA A 115 -14.70 9.24 -16.00
CA ALA A 115 -14.75 8.14 -16.96
C ALA A 115 -13.66 8.23 -18.05
N ALA A 116 -13.31 9.45 -18.49
CA ALA A 116 -12.25 9.63 -19.49
C ALA A 116 -10.87 9.27 -18.88
N THR A 117 -10.64 9.65 -17.64
CA THR A 117 -9.43 9.28 -16.89
C THR A 117 -9.34 7.77 -16.70
N LEU A 118 -10.42 7.12 -16.26
CA LEU A 118 -10.47 5.66 -16.11
C LEU A 118 -10.20 4.95 -17.43
N SER A 119 -10.86 5.36 -18.52
CA SER A 119 -10.71 4.74 -19.84
C SER A 119 -9.30 4.90 -20.41
N ALA A 120 -8.63 6.02 -20.11
CA ALA A 120 -7.27 6.27 -20.55
C ALA A 120 -6.21 5.61 -19.63
N GLY A 121 -6.52 5.50 -18.34
CA GLY A 121 -5.57 5.06 -17.33
C GLY A 121 -5.53 3.54 -17.13
N ILE A 122 -6.67 2.84 -17.29
CA ILE A 122 -6.71 1.39 -17.09
C ILE A 122 -6.17 0.70 -18.34
N ALA A 123 -5.07 -0.02 -18.18
CA ALA A 123 -4.59 -0.94 -19.21
C ALA A 123 -5.34 -2.28 -19.06
N TRP A 124 -6.37 -2.48 -19.87
CA TRP A 124 -7.19 -3.69 -19.86
C TRP A 124 -6.43 -4.90 -20.44
N GLU A 125 -5.37 -5.34 -19.76
CA GLU A 125 -4.52 -6.50 -20.15
C GLU A 125 -4.93 -7.79 -19.40
N PHE A 126 -6.15 -7.85 -18.90
CA PHE A 126 -6.68 -8.94 -18.08
C PHE A 126 -8.19 -9.09 -18.29
N GLU A 127 -8.67 -10.31 -18.12
CA GLU A 127 -10.10 -10.64 -17.98
C GLU A 127 -10.37 -11.32 -16.66
N THR A 128 -9.45 -12.18 -16.24
CA THR A 128 -9.53 -12.94 -14.99
C THR A 128 -8.77 -12.23 -13.86
N PHE A 129 -9.11 -12.60 -12.62
CA PHE A 129 -8.43 -12.05 -11.45
C PHE A 129 -6.93 -12.44 -11.37
N PRO A 130 -6.51 -13.68 -11.68
CA PRO A 130 -5.09 -14.01 -11.77
C PRO A 130 -4.31 -13.14 -12.76
N GLU A 131 -4.85 -12.90 -13.95
CA GLU A 131 -4.24 -12.03 -14.96
C GLU A 131 -4.12 -10.58 -14.47
N TYR A 132 -5.14 -10.08 -13.74
CA TYR A 132 -5.09 -8.78 -13.08
C TYR A 132 -3.93 -8.72 -12.07
N LEU A 133 -3.77 -9.72 -11.21
CA LEU A 133 -2.66 -9.77 -10.25
C LEU A 133 -1.29 -9.78 -10.93
N GLU A 134 -1.16 -10.50 -12.05
CA GLU A 134 0.07 -10.48 -12.86
C GLU A 134 0.31 -9.09 -13.47
N ALA A 135 -0.73 -8.44 -13.98
CA ALA A 135 -0.63 -7.09 -14.53
C ALA A 135 -0.21 -6.07 -13.48
N VAL A 136 -0.77 -6.13 -12.27
CA VAL A 136 -0.35 -5.30 -11.11
C VAL A 136 1.10 -5.60 -10.72
N GLY A 137 1.49 -6.88 -10.65
CA GLY A 137 2.85 -7.28 -10.32
C GLY A 137 3.89 -6.72 -11.29
N ARG A 138 3.56 -6.65 -12.59
CA ARG A 138 4.45 -6.06 -13.61
C ARG A 138 4.62 -4.54 -13.45
N ARG A 139 3.68 -3.84 -12.81
CA ARG A 139 3.76 -2.37 -12.59
C ARG A 139 4.82 -1.99 -11.54
N GLY A 140 5.25 -2.93 -10.71
CA GLY A 140 6.25 -2.67 -9.68
C GLY A 140 5.73 -1.66 -8.66
N THR A 141 4.61 -1.96 -8.03
CA THR A 141 4.10 -1.16 -6.92
C THR A 141 5.18 -1.00 -5.86
N MET A 142 5.34 0.18 -5.31
CA MET A 142 6.06 0.32 -4.04
C MET A 142 5.43 -0.72 -3.12
N GLU A 143 6.23 -1.55 -2.44
CA GLU A 143 5.76 -2.71 -1.65
C GLU A 143 4.74 -2.32 -0.57
N ILE A 144 3.59 -1.90 -1.01
CA ILE A 144 2.39 -1.70 -0.23
C ILE A 144 1.65 -3.01 -0.41
N GLY A 145 1.59 -3.79 0.64
CA GLY A 145 1.15 -5.17 0.73
C GLY A 145 0.07 -5.62 -0.25
N ARG A 146 0.02 -6.90 -0.49
CA ARG A 146 -0.84 -7.56 -1.49
C ARG A 146 -2.30 -7.15 -1.34
N ALA A 147 -2.92 -6.74 -2.46
CA ALA A 147 -4.36 -6.68 -2.55
C ALA A 147 -4.94 -8.08 -2.32
N HIS A 148 -5.77 -8.24 -1.31
CA HIS A 148 -6.63 -9.41 -1.15
C HIS A 148 -8.07 -8.96 -1.41
N VAL A 149 -8.70 -9.58 -2.38
CA VAL A 149 -10.14 -9.53 -2.63
C VAL A 149 -10.74 -10.78 -2.04
#